data_4aef7c1975c0f86a3d3fc650b50969c3
#
_entry.id   4aef7c1975c0f86a3d3fc650b50969c3
#
_cell.length_a   1.000
_cell.length_b   1.000
_cell.length_c   1.000
_cell.angle_alpha   90.00
_cell.angle_beta   90.00
_cell.angle_gamma   90.00
#
_symmetry.space_group_name_H-M   'P 1'
#
loop_
_entity.id
_entity.type
_entity.pdbx_description
1 polymer ?
#
loop_
_entity_poly.entity_id
_entity_poly.type
_entity_poly.pdbx_seq_one_letter_code
_entity_poly.pdbx_strand_id
1 'polypeptide(L)' 'MNITLNGTGRTLADGASVGALVSEVTGRALDPNGQSADGTKLGVAVARNAAVVPRSQWHGTALADGDEVELVTAVQGG' A
#
# COMPACT_ATOMS: atom_id res chain seq x y z
N MET A 1 -14.66 -3.17 3.90
CA MET A 1 -14.75 -2.06 2.93
C MET A 1 -14.23 -2.48 1.58
N ASN A 2 -14.76 -1.89 0.54
CA ASN A 2 -14.39 -2.21 -0.83
C ASN A 2 -13.62 -1.04 -1.43
N ILE A 3 -12.46 -1.36 -2.01
CA ILE A 3 -11.65 -0.40 -2.74
C ILE A 3 -11.37 -0.95 -4.13
N THR A 4 -10.76 -0.15 -4.99
CA THR A 4 -10.16 -0.66 -6.22
C THR A 4 -8.64 -0.58 -6.07
N LEU A 5 -7.98 -1.63 -6.51
CA LEU A 5 -6.53 -1.69 -6.57
C LEU A 5 -6.13 -1.94 -8.02
N ASN A 6 -5.48 -0.94 -8.62
CA ASN A 6 -5.12 -0.99 -10.04
C ASN A 6 -6.30 -1.34 -10.92
N GLY A 7 -7.48 -0.74 -10.62
CA GLY A 7 -8.69 -0.96 -11.37
C GLY A 7 -9.48 -2.23 -11.06
N THR A 8 -9.01 -3.04 -10.12
CA THR A 8 -9.67 -4.29 -9.73
C THR A 8 -10.24 -4.16 -8.33
N GLY A 9 -11.50 -4.55 -8.15
CA GLY A 9 -12.15 -4.51 -6.83
C GLY A 9 -11.45 -5.40 -5.82
N ARG A 10 -11.30 -4.90 -4.60
CA ARG A 10 -10.66 -5.63 -3.51
C ARG A 10 -11.35 -5.30 -2.20
N THR A 11 -11.62 -6.32 -1.40
CA THR A 11 -12.23 -6.15 -0.09
C THR A 11 -11.14 -6.15 0.99
N LEU A 12 -11.21 -5.16 1.87
CA LEU A 12 -10.28 -5.02 2.99
C LEU A 12 -11.05 -4.92 4.29
N ALA A 13 -10.38 -5.21 5.40
CA ALA A 13 -10.94 -4.97 6.72
C ALA A 13 -11.15 -3.47 6.93
N ASP A 14 -12.23 -3.10 7.63
CA ASP A 14 -12.49 -1.71 7.96
C ASP A 14 -11.34 -1.14 8.78
N GLY A 15 -10.92 0.05 8.44
CA GLY A 15 -9.80 0.71 9.13
C GLY A 15 -8.42 0.31 8.62
N ALA A 16 -8.33 -0.55 7.60
CA ALA A 16 -7.03 -0.92 7.03
C ALA A 16 -6.29 0.30 6.52
N SER A 17 -5.00 0.36 6.78
CA SER A 17 -4.13 1.44 6.30
C SER A 17 -3.54 1.11 4.93
N VAL A 18 -2.96 2.12 4.29
CA VAL A 18 -2.17 1.91 3.07
C VAL A 18 -1.05 0.92 3.35
N GLY A 19 -0.39 1.02 4.51
CA GLY A 19 0.67 0.08 4.89
C GLY A 19 0.17 -1.35 4.99
N ALA A 20 -1.01 -1.55 5.55
CA ALA A 20 -1.62 -2.89 5.63
C ALA A 20 -1.87 -3.46 4.24
N LEU A 21 -2.37 -2.64 3.32
CA LEU A 21 -2.60 -3.07 1.94
C LEU A 21 -1.29 -3.44 1.25
N VAL A 22 -0.26 -2.62 1.38
CA VAL A 22 1.05 -2.91 0.78
C VAL A 22 1.63 -4.20 1.34
N SER A 23 1.55 -4.38 2.67
CA SER A 23 2.01 -5.60 3.31
C SER A 23 1.29 -6.84 2.76
N GLU A 24 -0.02 -6.74 2.59
CA GLU A 24 -0.82 -7.86 2.06
C GLU A 24 -0.46 -8.19 0.62
N VAL A 25 -0.32 -7.16 -0.22
CA VAL A 25 -0.03 -7.35 -1.65
C VAL A 25 1.38 -7.87 -1.89
N THR A 26 2.35 -7.36 -1.13
CA THR A 26 3.75 -7.74 -1.30
C THR A 26 4.13 -8.99 -0.51
N GLY A 27 3.30 -9.38 0.45
CA GLY A 27 3.61 -10.49 1.35
C GLY A 27 4.72 -10.18 2.35
N ARG A 28 5.03 -8.91 2.58
CA ARG A 28 6.11 -8.50 3.46
C ARG A 28 5.56 -7.73 4.65
N ALA A 29 6.12 -8.01 5.84
CA ALA A 29 5.86 -7.20 7.01
C ALA A 29 6.54 -5.84 6.88
N LEU A 30 5.82 -4.77 7.23
CA LEU A 30 6.33 -3.41 7.16
C LEU A 30 6.44 -2.82 8.55
N ASP A 31 7.45 -1.97 8.75
CA ASP A 31 7.56 -1.18 9.96
C ASP A 31 6.71 0.11 9.84
N PRO A 32 6.56 0.91 10.93
CA PRO A 32 5.77 2.13 10.86
C PRO A 32 6.28 3.18 9.87
N ASN A 33 7.50 3.07 9.41
CA ASN A 33 8.07 3.97 8.40
C ASN A 33 7.79 3.50 6.97
N GLY A 34 7.06 2.40 6.82
CA GLY A 34 6.73 1.85 5.51
C GLY A 34 7.85 1.04 4.88
N GLN A 35 8.86 0.69 5.66
CA GLN A 35 9.96 -0.14 5.16
C GLN A 35 9.74 -1.60 5.52
N SER A 36 10.33 -2.50 4.74
CA SER A 36 10.26 -3.91 5.05
C SER A 36 10.94 -4.19 6.37
N ALA A 37 10.27 -4.93 7.25
CA ALA A 37 10.77 -5.22 8.59
C ALA A 37 12.06 -6.05 8.58
N ASP A 38 12.32 -6.77 7.50
CA ASP A 38 13.53 -7.58 7.37
C ASP A 38 14.71 -6.81 6.74
N GLY A 39 14.54 -5.52 6.50
CA GLY A 39 15.56 -4.68 5.90
C GLY A 39 15.66 -4.77 4.37
N THR A 40 14.83 -5.59 3.74
CA THR A 40 14.82 -5.71 2.29
C THR A 40 14.24 -4.45 1.66
N LYS A 41 14.90 -3.97 0.61
CA LYS A 41 14.41 -2.80 -0.11
C LYS A 41 13.09 -3.11 -0.82
N LEU A 42 12.10 -2.27 -0.61
CA LEU A 42 10.77 -2.43 -1.19
C LEU A 42 10.58 -1.36 -2.27
N GLY A 43 10.64 -1.76 -3.52
CA GLY A 43 10.46 -0.85 -4.65
C GLY A 43 8.99 -0.66 -4.98
N VAL A 44 8.24 0.00 -4.10
CA VAL A 44 6.80 0.17 -4.24
C VAL A 44 6.44 1.64 -4.11
N ALA A 45 5.57 2.12 -4.99
CA ALA A 45 4.96 3.43 -4.89
C ALA A 45 3.45 3.26 -4.84
N VAL A 46 2.78 4.10 -4.05
CA VAL A 46 1.34 4.05 -3.86
C VAL A 46 0.73 5.41 -4.13
N ALA A 47 -0.37 5.43 -4.88
CA ALA A 47 -1.23 6.60 -5.01
C ALA A 47 -2.63 6.23 -4.53
N ARG A 48 -3.28 7.15 -3.84
CA ARG A 48 -4.65 7.01 -3.36
C ARG A 48 -5.45 8.17 -3.92
N ASN A 49 -6.50 7.84 -4.68
CA ASN A 49 -7.34 8.85 -5.33
C ASN A 49 -6.49 9.87 -6.12
N ALA A 50 -5.55 9.36 -6.89
CA ALA A 50 -4.62 10.11 -7.75
C ALA A 50 -3.57 10.95 -6.99
N ALA A 51 -3.46 10.80 -5.67
CA ALA A 51 -2.44 11.49 -4.88
C ALA A 51 -1.42 10.50 -4.34
N VAL A 52 -0.15 10.77 -4.55
CA VAL A 52 0.92 9.91 -4.03
C VAL A 52 0.91 9.91 -2.51
N VAL A 53 1.01 8.72 -1.93
CA VAL A 53 1.13 8.54 -0.49
C VAL A 53 2.59 8.24 -0.18
N PRO A 54 3.31 9.16 0.46
CA PRO A 54 4.70 8.92 0.83
C PRO A 54 4.81 7.69 1.74
N ARG A 55 5.89 6.95 1.57
CA ARG A 55 6.11 5.71 2.33
C ARG A 55 6.02 5.93 3.84
N SER A 56 6.55 7.02 4.33
CA SER A 56 6.51 7.36 5.77
C SER A 56 5.08 7.58 6.29
N GLN A 57 4.11 7.77 5.41
CA GLN A 57 2.71 8.01 5.77
C GLN A 57 1.82 6.78 5.55
N TRP A 58 2.33 5.70 4.99
CA TRP A 58 1.51 4.52 4.71
C TRP A 58 0.85 3.97 5.96
N HIS A 59 1.58 3.89 7.04
CA HIS A 59 1.08 3.34 8.30
C HIS A 59 -0.05 4.18 8.88
N GLY A 60 0.04 5.50 8.75
CA GLY A 60 -0.93 6.43 9.31
C GLY A 60 -2.07 6.83 8.39
N THR A 61 -2.11 6.34 7.16
CA THR A 61 -3.14 6.68 6.19
C THR A 61 -4.17 5.58 6.12
N ALA A 62 -5.33 5.81 6.71
CA ALA A 62 -6.44 4.85 6.67
C ALA A 62 -7.13 4.92 5.31
N LEU A 63 -7.47 3.77 4.76
CA LEU A 63 -8.27 3.67 3.55
C LEU A 63 -9.75 3.78 3.89
N ALA A 64 -10.54 4.21 2.93
CA ALA A 64 -11.98 4.34 3.07
C ALA A 64 -12.68 3.57 1.95
N ASP A 65 -13.93 3.19 2.21
CA ASP A 65 -14.74 2.51 1.20
C ASP A 65 -14.83 3.37 -0.06
N GLY A 66 -14.61 2.74 -1.20
CA GLY A 66 -14.65 3.44 -2.49
C GLY A 66 -13.32 4.07 -2.91
N ASP A 67 -12.28 3.99 -2.10
CA ASP A 67 -10.97 4.54 -2.49
C ASP A 67 -10.42 3.84 -3.73
N GLU A 68 -9.80 4.63 -4.59
CA GLU A 68 -9.06 4.13 -5.75
C GLU A 68 -7.58 4.17 -5.44
N VAL A 69 -6.97 2.99 -5.38
CA VAL A 69 -5.56 2.86 -5.03
C VAL A 69 -4.79 2.32 -6.22
N GLU A 70 -3.66 2.95 -6.51
CA GLU A 70 -2.72 2.46 -7.50
C GLU A 70 -1.42 2.08 -6.78
N LEU A 71 -0.95 0.89 -7.04
CA LEU A 71 0.28 0.38 -6.48
C LEU A 71 1.19 -0.05 -7.62
N VAL A 72 2.37 0.55 -7.66
CA VAL A 72 3.37 0.25 -8.69
C VAL A 72 4.56 -0.37 -8.01
N THR A 73 4.96 -1.54 -8.48
CA THR A 73 6.18 -2.19 -8.02
C THR A 73 7.29 -1.90 -9.02
N ALA A 74 8.38 -1.32 -8.53
CA ALA A 74 9.54 -1.13 -9.36
C ALA A 74 10.20 -2.49 -9.58
N VAL A 75 10.45 -2.82 -10.85
CA VAL A 75 11.25 -3.99 -11.17
C VAL A 75 12.68 -3.67 -10.75
N GLN A 76 13.16 -4.40 -9.75
CA GLN A 76 14.57 -4.32 -9.40
C GLN A 76 15.33 -5.06 -10.47
N GLY A 77 15.72 -4.34 -11.49
CA GLY A 77 16.40 -4.92 -12.65
C GLY A 77 17.80 -5.42 -12.34
N GLY A 78 17.91 -5.98 -11.31
CA GLY A 78 19.20 -6.45 -10.82
C GLY A 78 19.88 -6.58 -10.42
#